data_f22919a88a8f9914de07fbc4d3305464
#
_entry.id   f22919a88a8f9914de07fbc4d3305464
#
_cell.length_a   1.000
_cell.length_b   1.000
_cell.length_c   1.000
_cell.angle_alpha   90.00
_cell.angle_beta   90.00
_cell.angle_gamma   90.00
#
_symmetry.space_group_name_H-M   'P 1'
#
loop_
_entity.id
_entity.type
_entity.pdbx_description
1 polymer ?
#
loop_
_entity_poly.entity_id
_entity_poly.type
_entity_poly.pdbx_seq_one_letter_code
_entity_poly.pdbx_strand_id
1 'polypeptide(L)' 'MATDRVLTNQTKILANQTRIERNQKKLDTIIRNQRELLANQKKILANQLRILAR' A
#
# COMPACT_ATOMS: atom_id res chain seq x y z
N MET A 1 21.04 -17.73 28.87
CA MET A 1 20.86 -19.13 28.45
C MET A 1 20.42 -19.21 27.02
N ALA A 2 20.72 -20.29 26.31
CA ALA A 2 20.34 -20.44 24.90
C ALA A 2 18.82 -20.40 24.69
N THR A 3 18.05 -20.96 25.62
CA THR A 3 16.58 -20.98 25.55
C THR A 3 16.00 -19.56 25.57
N ASP A 4 16.56 -18.67 26.39
CA ASP A 4 16.10 -17.29 26.48
C ASP A 4 16.39 -16.51 25.19
N ARG A 5 17.53 -16.79 24.56
CA ARG A 5 17.87 -16.20 23.25
C ARG A 5 16.92 -16.65 22.17
N VAL A 6 16.55 -17.93 22.16
CA VAL A 6 15.60 -18.47 21.19
C VAL A 6 14.25 -17.79 21.35
N LEU A 7 13.75 -17.68 22.57
CA LEU A 7 12.49 -17.02 22.85
C LEU A 7 12.51 -15.54 22.45
N THR A 8 13.61 -14.84 22.77
CA THR A 8 13.77 -13.45 22.39
C THR A 8 13.80 -13.28 20.89
N ASN A 9 14.52 -14.15 20.18
CA ASN A 9 14.59 -14.11 18.73
C ASN A 9 13.22 -14.38 18.09
N GLN A 10 12.47 -15.35 18.61
CA GLN A 10 11.12 -15.66 18.12
C GLN A 10 10.19 -14.48 18.31
N THR A 11 10.26 -13.78 19.43
CA THR A 11 9.47 -12.58 19.70
C THR A 11 9.78 -11.48 18.68
N LYS A 12 11.06 -11.27 18.37
CA LYS A 12 11.49 -10.30 17.36
C LYS A 12 11.00 -10.67 15.97
N ILE A 13 11.06 -11.94 15.61
CA ILE A 13 10.58 -12.43 14.31
C ILE A 13 9.08 -12.18 14.18
N LEU A 14 8.30 -12.50 15.21
CA LEU A 14 6.86 -12.26 15.20
C LEU A 14 6.53 -10.76 15.08
N ALA A 15 7.27 -9.91 15.79
CA ALA A 15 7.10 -8.47 15.70
C ALA A 15 7.42 -7.96 14.29
N ASN A 16 8.46 -8.49 13.66
CA ASN A 16 8.82 -8.14 12.29
C ASN A 16 7.76 -8.60 11.29
N GLN A 17 7.21 -9.79 11.45
CA GLN A 17 6.14 -10.30 10.60
C GLN A 17 4.89 -9.41 10.67
N THR A 18 4.51 -9.01 11.87
CA THR A 18 3.39 -8.09 12.07
C THR A 18 3.63 -6.76 11.37
N ARG A 19 4.86 -6.25 11.44
CA ARG A 19 5.24 -5.00 10.77
C ARG A 19 5.20 -5.15 9.26
N ILE A 20 5.68 -6.26 8.73
CA ILE A 20 5.63 -6.56 7.29
C ILE A 20 4.19 -6.63 6.80
N GLU A 21 3.32 -7.34 7.51
CA GLU A 21 1.89 -7.43 7.14
C GLU A 21 1.23 -6.05 7.12
N ARG A 22 1.54 -5.22 8.11
CA ARG A 22 1.03 -3.85 8.19
C ARG A 22 1.51 -3.01 7.02
N ASN A 23 2.77 -3.15 6.65
CA ASN A 23 3.34 -2.44 5.50
C ASN A 23 2.72 -2.91 4.20
N GLN A 24 2.46 -4.19 4.03
CA GLN A 24 1.78 -4.74 2.84
C GLN A 24 0.38 -4.16 2.69
N LYS A 25 -0.37 -4.03 3.77
CA LYS A 25 -1.70 -3.40 3.74
C LYS A 25 -1.62 -1.94 3.31
N LYS A 26 -0.62 -1.21 3.80
CA LYS A 26 -0.39 0.18 3.39
C LYS A 26 -0.07 0.28 1.89
N LEU A 27 0.77 -0.62 1.39
CA LEU A 27 1.11 -0.67 -0.04
C LEU A 27 -0.13 -0.96 -0.90
N ASP A 28 -0.96 -1.89 -0.47
CA ASP A 28 -2.22 -2.20 -1.17
C ASP A 28 -3.13 -0.97 -1.24
N THR A 29 -3.22 -0.22 -0.15
CA THR A 29 -3.99 1.03 -0.10
C THR A 29 -3.42 2.07 -1.07
N ILE A 30 -2.10 2.23 -1.10
CA ILE A 30 -1.42 3.16 -2.00
C ILE A 30 -1.69 2.78 -3.46
N ILE A 31 -1.57 1.51 -3.81
CA ILE A 31 -1.84 1.02 -5.17
C ILE A 31 -3.28 1.32 -5.56
N ARG A 32 -4.23 1.08 -4.68
CA ARG A 32 -5.65 1.37 -4.92
C ARG A 32 -5.87 2.86 -5.16
N ASN A 33 -5.27 3.70 -4.34
CA ASN A 33 -5.38 5.16 -4.48
C ASN A 33 -4.80 5.64 -5.79
N GLN A 34 -3.66 5.08 -6.22
CA GLN A 34 -3.07 5.43 -7.51
C GLN A 34 -3.96 5.06 -8.68
N ARG A 35 -4.62 3.91 -8.62
CA ARG A 35 -5.59 3.50 -9.66
C ARG A 35 -6.76 4.47 -9.73
N GLU A 36 -7.26 4.91 -8.59
CA GLU A 36 -8.35 5.90 -8.53
C GLU A 36 -7.91 7.24 -9.12
N LEU A 37 -6.71 7.69 -8.78
CA LEU A 37 -6.15 8.93 -9.33
C LEU A 37 -6.02 8.84 -10.86
N LEU A 38 -5.52 7.75 -11.39
CA LEU A 38 -5.39 7.54 -12.83
C LEU A 38 -6.76 7.54 -13.51
N ALA A 39 -7.75 6.88 -12.91
CA ALA A 39 -9.11 6.86 -13.43
C ALA A 39 -9.71 8.28 -13.45
N ASN A 40 -9.50 9.06 -12.41
CA ASN A 40 -9.96 10.44 -12.34
C ASN A 40 -9.27 11.32 -13.37
N GLN A 41 -7.98 11.16 -13.59
CA GLN A 41 -7.24 11.90 -14.61
C GLN A 41 -7.78 11.61 -16.01
N LYS A 42 -8.10 10.34 -16.30
CA LYS A 42 -8.70 9.97 -17.58
C LYS A 42 -10.06 10.65 -17.80
N LYS A 43 -10.89 10.73 -16.74
CA LYS A 43 -12.18 11.43 -16.79
C LYS A 43 -11.99 12.91 -17.03
N ILE A 44 -11.03 13.53 -16.38
CA ILE A 44 -10.74 14.94 -16.54
C ILE A 44 -10.31 15.23 -17.99
N LEU A 45 -9.41 14.41 -18.52
CA LEU A 45 -8.96 14.56 -19.91
C LEU A 45 -10.12 14.41 -20.90
N ALA A 46 -10.99 13.41 -20.69
CA ALA A 46 -12.15 13.20 -21.53
C ALA A 46 -13.10 14.41 -21.49
N ASN A 47 -13.32 14.99 -20.31
CA ASN A 47 -14.15 16.17 -20.15
C ASN A 47 -13.54 17.40 -20.84
N GLN A 48 -12.22 17.58 -20.72
CA GLN A 48 -11.51 18.67 -21.41
C GLN A 48 -11.65 18.57 -22.93
N LEU A 49 -11.51 17.37 -23.46
CA LEU A 49 -11.67 17.13 -24.90
C LEU A 49 -13.09 17.47 -25.37
N ARG A 50 -14.11 17.14 -24.58
CA ARG A 50 -15.50 17.50 -24.87
C ARG A 50 -15.68 19.01 -24.89
N ILE A 51 -15.10 19.72 -23.94
CA ILE A 51 -15.18 21.16 -23.84
C ILE A 51 -14.51 21.82 -25.05
N LEU A 52 -13.33 21.32 -25.43
CA LEU A 52 -12.57 21.84 -26.57
C LEU A 52 -13.30 21.57 -27.91
N ALA A 53 -14.04 20.46 -27.98
CA ALA A 53 -14.76 20.08 -29.21
C ALA A 53 -16.05 20.89 -29.44
N ARG A 54 -16.52 21.61 -28.43
CA ARG A 54 -17.67 22.51 -28.58
C ARG A 54 -17.23 23.76 -29.33
#